data_1c496e2909eeefb080db398d70d6b738
#
_entry.id   1c496e2909eeefb080db398d70d6b738
#
_cell.length_a   1.000
_cell.length_b   1.000
_cell.length_c   1.000
_cell.angle_alpha   90.00
_cell.angle_beta   90.00
_cell.angle_gamma   90.00
#
_symmetry.space_group_name_H-M   'P 1'
#
loop_
_entity.id
_entity.type
_entity.pdbx_description
1 polymer ?
#
loop_
_entity_poly.entity_id
_entity_poly.type
_entity_poly.pdbx_seq_one_letter_code
_entity_poly.pdbx_strand_id
1 'polypeptide(L)'
;ITENTKAVIINSPNNPSGVVYTVDTIEKMCNLLKEKEQEYGHPIFVITDEPYRELVYDDTEVPYIINYYDNTFVCYFYSKALSLPGERIGYIVVSPNMVEEEDAYAAVCGSARALGYVCASSMYQRVIARCIDDTADISIYKKNRDLLYNALTEMGYECVYPDGAFYLFVKAMGEDSHEFCEKAKEQELLLVPADSFGTPGYVRVSYCVQTKQIEDALPAFQA
;
A
#
# COMPACT_ATOMS: atom_id res chain seq x y z
N ILE A 1 7.64 -19.42 3.90
CA ILE A 1 6.56 -19.96 4.75
C ILE A 1 7.12 -21.19 5.45
N THR A 2 6.94 -21.27 6.76
CA THR A 2 7.39 -22.38 7.60
C THR A 2 6.20 -22.86 8.45
N GLU A 3 6.36 -23.98 9.14
CA GLU A 3 5.39 -24.52 10.11
C GLU A 3 5.00 -23.54 11.24
N ASN A 4 5.81 -22.52 11.47
CA ASN A 4 5.54 -21.47 12.46
C ASN A 4 4.80 -20.26 11.88
N THR A 5 4.63 -20.19 10.56
CA THR A 5 3.94 -19.08 9.90
C THR A 5 2.45 -19.11 10.21
N LYS A 6 1.93 -18.07 10.87
CA LYS A 6 0.51 -17.94 11.25
C LYS A 6 -0.23 -16.95 10.37
N ALA A 7 0.46 -15.97 9.83
CA ALA A 7 -0.16 -14.97 8.95
C ALA A 7 0.85 -14.45 7.92
N VAL A 8 0.31 -13.98 6.80
CA VAL A 8 1.03 -13.21 5.77
C VAL A 8 0.35 -11.86 5.66
N ILE A 9 1.14 -10.78 5.71
CA ILE A 9 0.65 -9.42 5.50
C ILE A 9 1.02 -9.00 4.09
N ILE A 10 0.04 -8.51 3.33
CA ILE A 10 0.26 -7.99 1.98
C ILE A 10 -0.36 -6.61 1.84
N ASN A 11 0.26 -5.77 1.00
CA ASN A 11 -0.21 -4.41 0.71
C ASN A 11 -0.25 -4.23 -0.81
N SER A 12 -1.44 -4.03 -1.37
CA SER A 12 -1.66 -3.85 -2.81
C SER A 12 -2.88 -2.96 -3.06
N PRO A 13 -2.73 -1.84 -3.80
CA PRO A 13 -1.48 -1.27 -4.36
C PRO A 13 -0.43 -1.01 -3.29
N ASN A 14 0.84 -1.25 -3.62
CA ASN A 14 1.91 -1.37 -2.65
C ASN A 14 2.54 -0.02 -2.27
N ASN A 15 2.82 0.17 -1.01
CA ASN A 15 3.75 1.16 -0.50
C ASN A 15 5.02 0.41 -0.03
N PRO A 16 6.19 0.58 -0.68
CA PRO A 16 6.63 1.78 -1.42
C PRO A 16 6.60 1.69 -2.96
N SER A 17 6.34 0.52 -3.55
CA SER A 17 6.63 0.29 -4.97
C SER A 17 5.57 0.82 -5.96
N GLY A 18 4.34 1.05 -5.49
CA GLY A 18 3.21 1.40 -6.36
C GLY A 18 2.66 0.22 -7.20
N VAL A 19 3.22 -0.97 -7.06
CA VAL A 19 2.82 -2.15 -7.84
C VAL A 19 1.50 -2.71 -7.34
N VAL A 20 0.66 -3.15 -8.27
CA VAL A 20 -0.55 -3.94 -8.00
C VAL A 20 -0.27 -5.41 -8.30
N TYR A 21 -0.59 -6.30 -7.36
CA TYR A 21 -0.50 -7.74 -7.62
C TYR A 21 -1.59 -8.18 -8.59
N THR A 22 -1.19 -8.92 -9.61
CA THR A 22 -2.13 -9.47 -10.60
C THR A 22 -2.98 -10.59 -10.00
N VAL A 23 -4.14 -10.87 -10.62
CA VAL A 23 -5.00 -12.02 -10.26
C VAL A 23 -4.20 -13.32 -10.22
N ASP A 24 -3.36 -13.59 -11.25
CA ASP A 24 -2.51 -14.79 -11.33
C ASP A 24 -1.54 -14.90 -10.13
N THR A 25 -0.94 -13.77 -9.71
CA THR A 25 -0.06 -13.75 -8.53
C THR A 25 -0.83 -14.05 -7.24
N ILE A 26 -2.02 -13.47 -7.09
CA ILE A 26 -2.88 -13.70 -5.92
C ILE A 26 -3.36 -15.15 -5.87
N GLU A 27 -3.80 -15.72 -7.00
CA GLU A 27 -4.23 -17.12 -7.07
C GLU A 27 -3.11 -18.08 -6.72
N LYS A 28 -1.90 -17.86 -7.25
CA LYS A 28 -0.71 -18.67 -6.93
C LYS A 28 -0.37 -18.61 -5.44
N MET A 29 -0.39 -17.40 -4.86
CA MET A 29 -0.17 -17.22 -3.43
C MET A 29 -1.22 -17.96 -2.60
N CYS A 30 -2.50 -17.78 -2.91
CA CYS A 30 -3.60 -18.40 -2.18
C CYS A 30 -3.55 -19.94 -2.27
N ASN A 31 -3.22 -20.49 -3.44
CA ASN A 31 -3.06 -21.93 -3.62
C ASN A 31 -1.91 -22.47 -2.80
N LEU A 32 -0.76 -21.77 -2.79
CA LEU A 32 0.38 -22.15 -1.96
C LEU A 32 0.02 -22.11 -0.46
N LEU A 33 -0.74 -21.12 0.00
CA LEU A 33 -1.17 -21.04 1.39
C LEU A 33 -2.08 -22.22 1.75
N LYS A 34 -3.05 -22.59 0.89
CA LYS A 34 -3.92 -23.77 1.10
C LYS A 34 -3.12 -25.07 1.18
N GLU A 35 -2.09 -25.24 0.34
CA GLU A 35 -1.18 -26.39 0.41
C GLU A 35 -0.42 -26.41 1.75
N LYS A 36 0.07 -25.27 2.20
CA LYS A 36 0.82 -25.16 3.46
C LYS A 36 -0.04 -25.35 4.70
N GLU A 37 -1.28 -24.90 4.68
CA GLU A 37 -2.26 -25.21 5.76
C GLU A 37 -2.45 -26.71 5.93
N GLN A 38 -2.60 -27.44 4.81
CA GLN A 38 -2.73 -28.90 4.84
C GLN A 38 -1.43 -29.58 5.34
N GLU A 39 -0.27 -29.10 4.89
CA GLU A 39 1.02 -29.65 5.30
C GLU A 39 1.30 -29.44 6.79
N TYR A 40 0.98 -28.26 7.32
CA TYR A 40 1.33 -27.88 8.68
C TYR A 40 0.20 -28.17 9.70
N GLY A 41 -1.01 -28.47 9.23
CA GLY A 41 -2.14 -28.83 10.06
C GLY A 41 -2.75 -27.67 10.87
N HIS A 42 -2.54 -26.43 10.41
CA HIS A 42 -3.15 -25.24 11.02
C HIS A 42 -3.41 -24.14 9.97
N PRO A 43 -4.36 -23.22 10.23
CA PRO A 43 -4.65 -22.13 9.32
C PRO A 43 -3.47 -21.14 9.21
N ILE A 44 -3.34 -20.51 8.03
CA ILE A 44 -2.43 -19.40 7.77
C ILE A 44 -3.28 -18.22 7.30
N PHE A 45 -3.38 -17.17 8.07
CA PHE A 45 -4.22 -16.02 7.75
C PHE A 45 -3.56 -15.08 6.75
N VAL A 46 -4.35 -14.45 5.90
CA VAL A 46 -3.92 -13.30 5.10
C VAL A 46 -4.47 -12.03 5.73
N ILE A 47 -3.61 -11.07 5.97
CA ILE A 47 -3.99 -9.71 6.38
C ILE A 47 -3.65 -8.81 5.19
N THR A 48 -4.69 -8.33 4.50
CA THR A 48 -4.50 -7.42 3.37
C THR A 48 -4.70 -5.99 3.81
N ASP A 49 -3.69 -5.14 3.54
CA ASP A 49 -3.71 -3.70 3.81
C ASP A 49 -3.99 -2.96 2.51
N GLU A 50 -5.19 -2.38 2.38
CA GLU A 50 -5.74 -1.89 1.11
C GLU A 50 -6.10 -0.39 1.09
N PRO A 51 -5.28 0.51 1.64
CA PRO A 51 -5.60 1.93 1.69
C PRO A 51 -5.57 2.64 0.34
N TYR A 52 -5.00 2.00 -0.67
CA TYR A 52 -4.80 2.55 -2.02
C TYR A 52 -5.67 1.89 -3.08
N ARG A 53 -6.67 1.10 -2.70
CA ARG A 53 -7.50 0.30 -3.63
C ARG A 53 -8.08 1.13 -4.78
N GLU A 54 -8.56 2.34 -4.50
CA GLU A 54 -9.15 3.25 -5.49
C GLU A 54 -8.10 4.13 -6.20
N LEU A 55 -6.87 4.14 -5.71
CA LEU A 55 -5.78 4.92 -6.27
C LEU A 55 -4.98 4.08 -7.27
N VAL A 56 -5.59 3.76 -8.38
CA VAL A 56 -4.99 2.97 -9.48
C VAL A 56 -5.11 3.70 -10.79
N TYR A 57 -4.24 3.40 -11.73
CA TYR A 57 -4.13 4.08 -13.01
C TYR A 57 -4.33 3.11 -14.16
N ASP A 58 -4.69 3.66 -15.34
CA ASP A 58 -4.73 2.93 -16.60
C ASP A 58 -5.63 1.68 -16.56
N ASP A 59 -6.79 1.79 -15.87
CA ASP A 59 -7.78 0.71 -15.71
C ASP A 59 -7.22 -0.55 -15.02
N THR A 60 -6.19 -0.38 -14.20
CA THR A 60 -5.59 -1.48 -13.43
C THR A 60 -6.61 -2.07 -12.46
N GLU A 61 -6.86 -3.37 -12.56
CA GLU A 61 -7.72 -4.11 -11.64
C GLU A 61 -6.97 -4.46 -10.36
N VAL A 62 -7.57 -4.15 -9.21
CA VAL A 62 -7.07 -4.57 -7.89
C VAL A 62 -7.85 -5.79 -7.42
N PRO A 63 -7.26 -6.99 -7.40
CA PRO A 63 -7.95 -8.19 -6.94
C PRO A 63 -8.42 -8.05 -5.48
N TYR A 64 -9.65 -8.47 -5.19
CA TYR A 64 -10.16 -8.48 -3.82
C TYR A 64 -9.88 -9.85 -3.19
N ILE A 65 -8.86 -9.93 -2.35
CA ILE A 65 -8.22 -11.18 -1.91
C ILE A 65 -9.19 -12.10 -1.17
N ILE A 66 -10.14 -11.56 -0.45
CA ILE A 66 -11.18 -12.33 0.24
C ILE A 66 -12.01 -13.23 -0.72
N ASN A 67 -12.02 -12.93 -2.03
CA ASN A 67 -12.69 -13.77 -3.04
C ASN A 67 -11.85 -15.01 -3.43
N TYR A 68 -10.58 -15.05 -3.06
CA TYR A 68 -9.64 -16.12 -3.42
C TYR A 68 -9.21 -16.98 -2.23
N TYR A 69 -9.34 -16.43 -1.00
CA TYR A 69 -8.85 -17.08 0.21
C TYR A 69 -9.73 -16.75 1.41
N ASP A 70 -10.28 -17.80 2.03
CA ASP A 70 -11.26 -17.67 3.09
C ASP A 70 -10.68 -17.09 4.39
N ASN A 71 -9.45 -17.48 4.77
CA ASN A 71 -8.81 -17.02 5.99
C ASN A 71 -8.20 -15.61 5.82
N THR A 72 -9.03 -14.62 5.42
CA THR A 72 -8.59 -13.26 5.08
C THR A 72 -9.19 -12.21 6.00
N PHE A 73 -8.33 -11.32 6.50
CA PHE A 73 -8.70 -10.02 7.07
C PHE A 73 -8.42 -8.93 6.04
N VAL A 74 -9.38 -8.04 5.79
CA VAL A 74 -9.17 -6.85 4.96
C VAL A 74 -9.11 -5.62 5.84
N CYS A 75 -7.97 -4.92 5.82
CA CYS A 75 -7.77 -3.66 6.52
C CYS A 75 -7.89 -2.51 5.52
N TYR A 76 -8.89 -1.67 5.69
CA TYR A 76 -9.14 -0.53 4.82
C TYR A 76 -9.31 0.76 5.64
N PHE A 77 -8.87 1.88 5.10
CA PHE A 77 -9.07 3.19 5.70
C PHE A 77 -9.14 4.32 4.67
N TYR A 78 -9.94 5.32 4.97
CA TYR A 78 -10.29 6.43 4.06
C TYR A 78 -9.23 7.53 4.00
N SER A 79 -8.08 7.33 4.60
CA SER A 79 -6.98 8.30 4.63
C SER A 79 -6.49 8.71 3.24
N LYS A 80 -6.63 7.82 2.26
CA LYS A 80 -6.11 8.02 0.89
C LYS A 80 -7.24 8.26 -0.10
N ALA A 81 -8.21 7.35 -0.20
CA ALA A 81 -9.31 7.44 -1.15
C ALA A 81 -10.13 8.74 -0.99
N LEU A 82 -10.38 9.17 0.24
CA LEU A 82 -11.13 10.41 0.53
C LEU A 82 -10.25 11.55 1.07
N SER A 83 -8.91 11.39 1.07
CA SER A 83 -7.98 12.39 1.60
C SER A 83 -8.28 12.82 3.05
N LEU A 84 -8.65 11.85 3.91
CA LEU A 84 -9.01 12.05 5.31
C LEU A 84 -8.00 11.41 6.30
N PRO A 85 -6.69 11.67 6.19
CA PRO A 85 -5.71 10.99 7.03
C PRO A 85 -5.81 11.41 8.51
N GLY A 86 -6.25 12.62 8.79
CA GLY A 86 -6.39 13.16 10.15
C GLY A 86 -7.57 12.57 10.92
N GLU A 87 -8.59 12.08 10.22
CA GLU A 87 -9.86 11.68 10.82
C GLU A 87 -9.83 10.28 11.41
N ARG A 88 -8.78 9.51 11.12
CA ARG A 88 -8.50 8.21 11.71
C ARG A 88 -9.68 7.24 11.60
N ILE A 89 -10.25 7.10 10.39
CA ILE A 89 -11.41 6.25 10.12
C ILE A 89 -11.10 5.20 9.06
N GLY A 90 -11.49 3.97 9.34
CA GLY A 90 -11.36 2.80 8.49
C GLY A 90 -12.17 1.64 9.07
N TYR A 91 -12.00 0.46 8.51
CA TYR A 91 -12.65 -0.76 8.97
C TYR A 91 -11.76 -1.98 8.73
N ILE A 92 -12.07 -3.05 9.45
CA ILE A 92 -11.50 -4.38 9.22
C ILE A 92 -12.66 -5.29 8.83
N VAL A 93 -12.52 -6.00 7.71
CA VAL A 93 -13.43 -7.10 7.35
C VAL A 93 -12.80 -8.40 7.81
N VAL A 94 -13.58 -9.18 8.54
CA VAL A 94 -13.28 -10.59 8.82
C VAL A 94 -14.07 -11.41 7.81
N SER A 95 -13.41 -12.31 7.08
CA SER A 95 -14.11 -13.14 6.10
C SER A 95 -15.18 -13.99 6.75
N PRO A 96 -16.40 -14.03 6.21
CA PRO A 96 -17.48 -14.86 6.76
C PRO A 96 -17.24 -16.37 6.59
N ASN A 97 -16.28 -16.75 5.76
CA ASN A 97 -15.90 -18.14 5.53
C ASN A 97 -14.62 -18.54 6.27
N MET A 98 -14.06 -17.62 7.09
CA MET A 98 -12.85 -17.86 7.86
C MET A 98 -13.07 -18.96 8.89
N VAL A 99 -12.02 -19.74 9.14
CA VAL A 99 -12.05 -20.69 10.27
C VAL A 99 -12.17 -19.93 11.58
N GLU A 100 -13.10 -20.35 12.45
CA GLU A 100 -13.38 -19.71 13.75
C GLU A 100 -13.67 -18.19 13.61
N GLU A 101 -14.51 -17.80 12.64
CA GLU A 101 -14.74 -16.39 12.29
C GLU A 101 -15.31 -15.57 13.45
N GLU A 102 -16.15 -16.15 14.32
CA GLU A 102 -16.70 -15.47 15.50
C GLU A 102 -15.59 -15.12 16.50
N ASP A 103 -14.65 -16.04 16.75
CA ASP A 103 -13.50 -15.84 17.64
C ASP A 103 -12.51 -14.84 17.02
N ALA A 104 -12.29 -14.93 15.71
CA ALA A 104 -11.45 -13.96 14.98
C ALA A 104 -12.03 -12.55 15.05
N TYR A 105 -13.34 -12.39 14.85
CA TYR A 105 -14.04 -11.12 15.00
C TYR A 105 -13.95 -10.57 16.43
N ALA A 106 -14.19 -11.43 17.42
CA ALA A 106 -14.09 -11.07 18.85
C ALA A 106 -12.66 -10.64 19.21
N ALA A 107 -11.64 -11.33 18.68
CA ALA A 107 -10.23 -11.00 18.89
C ALA A 107 -9.87 -9.62 18.29
N VAL A 108 -10.34 -9.30 17.06
CA VAL A 108 -10.15 -7.98 16.44
C VAL A 108 -10.78 -6.88 17.30
N CYS A 109 -12.03 -7.07 17.75
CA CYS A 109 -12.74 -6.11 18.60
C CYS A 109 -12.06 -5.94 19.97
N GLY A 110 -11.61 -7.04 20.56
CA GLY A 110 -10.88 -7.05 21.84
C GLY A 110 -9.53 -6.32 21.73
N SER A 111 -8.78 -6.60 20.69
CA SER A 111 -7.49 -5.94 20.40
C SER A 111 -7.65 -4.44 20.18
N ALA A 112 -8.67 -4.03 19.43
CA ALA A 112 -8.98 -2.62 19.19
C ALA A 112 -9.26 -1.89 20.51
N ARG A 113 -10.05 -2.50 21.42
CA ARG A 113 -10.31 -1.93 22.76
C ARG A 113 -9.06 -1.86 23.61
N ALA A 114 -8.24 -2.92 23.62
CA ALA A 114 -6.99 -2.95 24.37
C ALA A 114 -6.00 -1.86 23.94
N LEU A 115 -6.01 -1.51 22.65
CA LEU A 115 -5.21 -0.44 22.06
C LEU A 115 -5.86 0.96 22.19
N GLY A 116 -7.06 1.06 22.76
CA GLY A 116 -7.79 2.32 22.93
C GLY A 116 -8.67 2.74 21.74
N TYR A 117 -8.82 1.90 20.72
CA TYR A 117 -9.63 2.16 19.52
C TYR A 117 -11.01 1.50 19.63
N VAL A 118 -11.89 2.05 20.47
CA VAL A 118 -13.21 1.45 20.70
C VAL A 118 -14.12 1.57 19.48
N CYS A 119 -14.14 2.75 18.85
CA CYS A 119 -14.89 3.02 17.63
C CYS A 119 -14.36 4.29 16.95
N ALA A 120 -14.63 4.43 15.65
CA ALA A 120 -14.42 5.68 14.94
C ALA A 120 -15.44 6.76 15.38
N SER A 121 -15.10 8.04 15.18
CA SER A 121 -15.99 9.16 15.46
C SER A 121 -17.34 8.99 14.75
N SER A 122 -18.46 9.09 15.47
CA SER A 122 -19.81 8.95 14.90
C SER A 122 -20.13 10.00 13.84
N MET A 123 -19.52 11.18 13.93
CA MET A 123 -19.64 12.22 12.91
C MET A 123 -19.03 11.74 11.58
N TYR A 124 -17.79 11.24 11.61
CA TYR A 124 -17.11 10.77 10.39
C TYR A 124 -17.73 9.49 9.84
N GLN A 125 -18.26 8.59 10.67
CA GLN A 125 -19.05 7.46 10.17
C GLN A 125 -20.24 7.93 9.31
N ARG A 126 -20.93 9.01 9.72
CA ARG A 126 -22.04 9.58 8.95
C ARG A 126 -21.59 10.33 7.70
N VAL A 127 -20.41 10.98 7.73
CA VAL A 127 -19.80 11.60 6.55
C VAL A 127 -19.47 10.51 5.52
N ILE A 128 -18.72 9.49 5.93
CA ILE A 128 -18.35 8.37 5.06
C ILE A 128 -19.58 7.70 4.43
N ALA A 129 -20.64 7.47 5.21
CA ALA A 129 -21.88 6.88 4.69
C ALA A 129 -22.53 7.69 3.56
N ARG A 130 -22.20 8.97 3.40
CA ARG A 130 -22.68 9.84 2.31
C ARG A 130 -21.71 9.95 1.14
N CYS A 131 -20.43 9.62 1.38
CA CYS A 131 -19.33 9.73 0.43
C CYS A 131 -18.76 8.35 0.08
N ILE A 132 -19.52 7.28 0.31
CA ILE A 132 -19.00 5.91 0.19
C ILE A 132 -18.55 5.58 -1.24
N ASP A 133 -19.20 6.19 -2.23
CA ASP A 133 -18.91 6.01 -3.65
C ASP A 133 -17.99 7.12 -4.22
N ASP A 134 -17.58 8.08 -3.36
CA ASP A 134 -16.70 9.16 -3.78
C ASP A 134 -15.24 8.74 -3.65
N THR A 135 -14.39 9.30 -4.52
CA THR A 135 -12.94 9.16 -4.44
C THR A 135 -12.26 10.51 -4.70
N ALA A 136 -11.02 10.67 -4.23
CA ALA A 136 -10.20 11.82 -4.61
C ALA A 136 -9.97 11.82 -6.12
N ASP A 137 -9.77 13.01 -6.70
CA ASP A 137 -9.37 13.12 -8.10
C ASP A 137 -7.95 12.58 -8.29
N ILE A 138 -7.86 11.41 -8.89
CA ILE A 138 -6.59 10.72 -9.14
C ILE A 138 -5.90 11.18 -10.42
N SER A 139 -6.54 12.00 -11.25
CA SER A 139 -5.99 12.46 -12.53
C SER A 139 -4.70 13.25 -12.35
N ILE A 140 -4.63 14.05 -11.28
CA ILE A 140 -3.40 14.80 -10.93
C ILE A 140 -2.27 13.85 -10.52
N TYR A 141 -2.58 12.76 -9.79
CA TYR A 141 -1.56 11.78 -9.40
C TYR A 141 -1.04 11.01 -10.61
N LYS A 142 -1.94 10.63 -11.55
CA LYS A 142 -1.53 10.01 -12.82
C LYS A 142 -0.60 10.94 -13.61
N LYS A 143 -0.97 12.21 -13.77
CA LYS A 143 -0.13 13.21 -14.45
C LYS A 143 1.24 13.33 -13.77
N ASN A 144 1.27 13.40 -12.46
CA ASN A 144 2.49 13.53 -11.67
C ASN A 144 3.38 12.28 -11.79
N ARG A 145 2.76 11.07 -11.74
CA ARG A 145 3.44 9.80 -11.98
C ARG A 145 4.15 9.80 -13.33
N ASP A 146 3.40 10.09 -14.38
CA ASP A 146 3.90 10.03 -15.75
C ASP A 146 5.04 11.04 -15.97
N LEU A 147 4.87 12.26 -15.45
CA LEU A 147 5.91 13.30 -15.51
C LEU A 147 7.20 12.84 -14.80
N LEU A 148 7.08 12.40 -13.54
CA LEU A 148 8.24 12.03 -12.74
C LEU A 148 8.91 10.75 -13.27
N TYR A 149 8.15 9.72 -13.57
CA TYR A 149 8.65 8.45 -14.10
C TYR A 149 9.41 8.66 -15.41
N ASN A 150 8.82 9.36 -16.38
CA ASN A 150 9.46 9.59 -17.67
C ASN A 150 10.74 10.42 -17.51
N ALA A 151 10.70 11.51 -16.74
CA ALA A 151 11.86 12.36 -16.52
C ALA A 151 13.02 11.60 -15.86
N LEU A 152 12.76 10.84 -14.78
CA LEU A 152 13.81 10.09 -14.11
C LEU A 152 14.36 8.96 -14.98
N THR A 153 13.51 8.29 -15.73
CA THR A 153 13.95 7.24 -16.67
C THR A 153 14.83 7.82 -17.79
N GLU A 154 14.45 8.97 -18.35
CA GLU A 154 15.27 9.70 -19.35
C GLU A 154 16.62 10.16 -18.77
N MET A 155 16.69 10.48 -17.49
CA MET A 155 17.95 10.79 -16.78
C MET A 155 18.78 9.55 -16.46
N GLY A 156 18.27 8.34 -16.73
CA GLY A 156 18.98 7.07 -16.53
C GLY A 156 18.73 6.39 -15.19
N TYR A 157 17.76 6.86 -14.39
CA TYR A 157 17.36 6.16 -13.17
C TYR A 157 16.59 4.86 -13.49
N GLU A 158 16.86 3.83 -12.71
CA GLU A 158 16.09 2.59 -12.71
C GLU A 158 14.87 2.77 -11.79
N CYS A 159 13.67 2.82 -12.39
CA CYS A 159 12.41 3.07 -11.70
C CYS A 159 11.46 1.90 -11.85
N VAL A 160 10.78 1.52 -10.77
CA VAL A 160 9.63 0.61 -10.85
C VAL A 160 8.41 1.41 -11.32
N TYR A 161 7.75 0.95 -12.40
CA TYR A 161 6.54 1.62 -12.89
C TYR A 161 5.38 1.39 -11.94
N PRO A 162 4.77 2.44 -11.37
CA PRO A 162 3.69 2.28 -10.41
C PRO A 162 2.33 2.17 -11.11
N ASP A 163 1.59 1.08 -10.80
CA ASP A 163 0.22 0.86 -11.26
C ASP A 163 -0.80 1.61 -10.39
N GLY A 164 -0.39 1.96 -9.16
CA GLY A 164 -1.26 2.62 -8.17
C GLY A 164 -0.50 3.32 -7.07
N ALA A 165 -1.21 3.69 -6.01
CA ALA A 165 -0.73 4.54 -4.90
C ALA A 165 -0.24 5.91 -5.41
N PHE A 166 0.74 6.52 -4.78
CA PHE A 166 1.35 7.78 -5.21
C PHE A 166 2.85 7.82 -4.88
N TYR A 167 3.51 6.66 -5.05
CA TYR A 167 4.94 6.50 -4.82
C TYR A 167 5.64 5.99 -6.07
N LEU A 168 6.81 6.55 -6.34
CA LEU A 168 7.75 6.01 -7.30
C LEU A 168 8.90 5.37 -6.54
N PHE A 169 9.24 4.16 -6.90
CA PHE A 169 10.31 3.39 -6.29
C PHE A 169 11.51 3.40 -7.22
N VAL A 170 12.58 4.02 -6.77
CA VAL A 170 13.73 4.37 -7.59
C VAL A 170 14.98 3.74 -6.99
N LYS A 171 15.80 3.11 -7.81
CA LYS A 171 17.10 2.63 -7.39
C LYS A 171 18.04 3.83 -7.17
N ALA A 172 18.67 3.87 -6.01
CA ALA A 172 19.60 4.92 -5.66
C ALA A 172 20.82 4.92 -6.61
N MET A 173 21.27 6.07 -7.01
CA MET A 173 22.55 6.21 -7.71
C MET A 173 23.67 5.92 -6.70
N GLY A 174 24.44 4.87 -6.93
CA GLY A 174 25.30 4.26 -5.92
C GLY A 174 24.57 3.12 -5.19
N GLU A 175 25.24 2.44 -4.28
CA GLU A 175 24.68 1.26 -3.59
C GLU A 175 24.00 1.62 -2.26
N ASP A 176 24.26 2.83 -1.72
CA ASP A 176 23.76 3.27 -0.41
C ASP A 176 22.61 4.27 -0.57
N SER A 177 21.40 3.83 -0.22
CA SER A 177 20.19 4.65 -0.26
C SER A 177 20.21 5.80 0.74
N HIS A 178 20.89 5.67 1.88
CA HIS A 178 21.01 6.73 2.88
C HIS A 178 21.96 7.83 2.39
N GLU A 179 23.12 7.46 1.83
CA GLU A 179 24.05 8.43 1.25
C GLU A 179 23.39 9.19 0.09
N PHE A 180 22.62 8.48 -0.76
CA PHE A 180 21.85 9.12 -1.81
C PHE A 180 20.83 10.12 -1.27
N CYS A 181 20.07 9.75 -0.21
CA CYS A 181 19.11 10.65 0.42
C CYS A 181 19.77 11.88 1.07
N GLU A 182 20.95 11.73 1.68
CA GLU A 182 21.67 12.87 2.25
C GLU A 182 22.15 13.84 1.15
N LYS A 183 22.69 13.35 0.03
CA LYS A 183 23.01 14.17 -1.14
C LYS A 183 21.78 14.86 -1.73
N ALA A 184 20.66 14.13 -1.84
CA ALA A 184 19.40 14.70 -2.30
C ALA A 184 18.91 15.86 -1.41
N LYS A 185 19.10 15.78 -0.09
CA LYS A 185 18.78 16.87 0.85
C LYS A 185 19.58 18.14 0.60
N GLU A 186 20.83 18.04 0.14
CA GLU A 186 21.65 19.21 -0.23
C GLU A 186 21.01 19.98 -1.41
N GLN A 187 20.19 19.28 -2.20
CA GLN A 187 19.40 19.83 -3.30
C GLN A 187 17.92 20.08 -2.92
N GLU A 188 17.59 20.10 -1.63
CA GLU A 188 16.24 20.29 -1.08
C GLU A 188 15.23 19.18 -1.46
N LEU A 189 15.72 17.99 -1.88
CA LEU A 189 14.89 16.81 -2.13
C LEU A 189 14.80 15.94 -0.88
N LEU A 190 13.58 15.73 -0.40
CA LEU A 190 13.31 14.86 0.74
C LEU A 190 12.80 13.50 0.25
N LEU A 191 13.70 12.53 0.22
CA LEU A 191 13.44 11.15 -0.20
C LEU A 191 13.45 10.22 1.01
N VAL A 192 12.86 9.05 0.88
CA VAL A 192 12.81 8.05 1.95
C VAL A 192 13.64 6.83 1.55
N PRO A 193 14.73 6.50 2.27
CA PRO A 193 15.50 5.30 2.00
C PRO A 193 14.64 4.06 2.25
N ALA A 194 14.76 3.05 1.39
CA ALA A 194 13.88 1.89 1.41
C ALA A 194 14.39 0.72 2.28
N ASP A 195 15.43 0.93 3.05
CA ASP A 195 15.97 -0.08 3.98
C ASP A 195 14.93 -0.52 4.99
N SER A 196 14.13 0.41 5.53
CA SER A 196 13.01 0.10 6.45
C SER A 196 11.88 -0.69 5.79
N PHE A 197 11.82 -0.72 4.46
CA PHE A 197 10.90 -1.55 3.68
C PHE A 197 11.53 -2.89 3.24
N GLY A 198 12.74 -3.20 3.71
CA GLY A 198 13.45 -4.43 3.39
C GLY A 198 14.12 -4.45 2.01
N THR A 199 14.28 -3.29 1.37
CA THR A 199 14.84 -3.18 0.02
C THR A 199 15.98 -2.15 0.00
N PRO A 200 17.16 -2.50 0.54
CA PRO A 200 18.32 -1.59 0.54
C PRO A 200 18.72 -1.23 -0.90
N GLY A 201 19.29 -0.04 -1.06
CA GLY A 201 19.72 0.48 -2.36
C GLY A 201 18.59 1.10 -3.19
N TYR A 202 17.36 1.21 -2.65
CA TYR A 202 16.25 1.92 -3.27
C TYR A 202 15.78 3.09 -2.40
N VAL A 203 15.10 4.02 -3.05
CA VAL A 203 14.44 5.15 -2.38
C VAL A 203 13.00 5.26 -2.84
N ARG A 204 12.13 5.72 -1.94
CA ARG A 204 10.75 6.06 -2.25
C ARG A 204 10.61 7.55 -2.49
N VAL A 205 10.07 7.91 -3.65
CA VAL A 205 9.72 9.29 -4.02
C VAL A 205 8.19 9.42 -4.01
N SER A 206 7.64 10.38 -3.26
CA SER A 206 6.20 10.63 -3.23
C SER A 206 5.84 11.68 -4.28
N TYR A 207 4.82 11.42 -5.10
CA TYR A 207 4.31 12.37 -6.08
C TYR A 207 2.90 12.91 -5.76
N CYS A 208 2.41 12.74 -4.53
CA CYS A 208 1.16 13.36 -4.06
C CYS A 208 1.36 14.83 -3.66
N VAL A 209 1.92 15.59 -4.58
CA VAL A 209 2.25 17.01 -4.44
C VAL A 209 1.68 17.79 -5.63
N GLN A 210 1.81 19.12 -5.63
CA GLN A 210 1.44 19.90 -6.81
C GLN A 210 2.38 19.57 -7.99
N THR A 211 1.86 19.51 -9.20
CA THR A 211 2.65 19.21 -10.41
C THR A 211 3.86 20.12 -10.54
N LYS A 212 3.67 21.43 -10.23
CA LYS A 212 4.76 22.40 -10.27
C LYS A 212 5.92 22.05 -9.33
N GLN A 213 5.66 21.47 -8.17
CA GLN A 213 6.73 21.05 -7.26
C GLN A 213 7.59 19.93 -7.87
N ILE A 214 6.98 19.05 -8.66
CA ILE A 214 7.73 18.02 -9.39
C ILE A 214 8.57 18.68 -10.49
N GLU A 215 7.97 19.57 -11.30
CA GLU A 215 8.67 20.30 -12.35
C GLU A 215 9.89 21.07 -11.78
N ASP A 216 9.71 21.74 -10.66
CA ASP A 216 10.78 22.50 -9.99
C ASP A 216 11.86 21.60 -9.37
N ALA A 217 11.52 20.34 -9.00
CA ALA A 217 12.45 19.39 -8.42
C ALA A 217 13.29 18.61 -9.46
N LEU A 218 12.83 18.52 -10.72
CA LEU A 218 13.54 17.72 -11.75
C LEU A 218 15.01 18.12 -11.94
N PRO A 219 15.40 19.41 -11.94
CA PRO A 219 16.81 19.77 -12.07
C PRO A 219 17.72 19.24 -10.95
N ALA A 220 17.17 19.06 -9.74
CA ALA A 220 17.90 18.54 -8.60
C ALA A 220 18.24 17.04 -8.73
N PHE A 221 17.48 16.29 -9.53
CA PHE A 221 17.82 14.89 -9.87
C PHE A 221 18.93 14.75 -10.91
N GLN A 222 19.31 15.85 -11.57
CA GLN A 222 20.41 15.89 -12.56
C GLN A 222 21.75 16.27 -11.93
N ALA A 223 21.75 16.88 -10.74
CA ALA A 223 22.91 17.38 -10.04
C ALA A 223 23.64 16.26 -9.28
#